data_d4bb90a0dcc178d224e72ac7277082a5
#
_entry.id   d4bb90a0dcc178d224e72ac7277082a5
#
_cell.length_a   1.000
_cell.length_b   1.000
_cell.length_c   1.000
_cell.angle_alpha   90.00
_cell.angle_beta   90.00
_cell.angle_gamma   90.00
#
_symmetry.space_group_name_H-M   'P 1'
#
loop_
_entity.id
_entity.type
_entity.pdbx_description
1 polymer ?
#
loop_
_entity_poly.entity_id
_entity_poly.type
_entity_poly.pdbx_seq_one_letter_code
_entity_poly.pdbx_strand_id
1 'polypeptide(L)'
;MKKRFLTAAALLLPLMAQAQYVSQVWCPDNGDGTYTNPVINADYSDPDVCVGASSEDYYMTASSFQCTPGLPILHSKDLVNWEIINYALGNLYEGHDELLKHFSTPQHGAGVWAPSIRYHNGEYYIYWGDPDFGVFMVKTKDPAGKWDNPVCVIKGTGYIDTTPLWDDDGRCYLVNGWANSRSKFASVLTVREMSADGTRAIGQPVIVFDGNGTENRTCEGPKFYKRDGWYWIMCPAGGVPTGFQLAMRSKSPYGPYEHKIVLAQGKTAVNGPHQGGWVHTKYGEDWFLHFQDKEAYGRVVHLQPVDWSSGWPVMGQKGEPVITYKKPKSDTSKSTLNNPQESDEFNAPVVGKQWQWHANYDEKFGVPTAFGTFRIYTYKLSENWKNFWEVPNMLLQKTPADRFTVTTKMRFTSKADGQFGGLIMMGLDYSALVVKRLGDEFQLVQMTCKAADKGKQQSETVLATLKPTAADKIDYKPGIHEDIYLRLTVADSKLHFAYSTNGKKFTDCGSEFQMKEGKWIGAKFGFIAAETDTKADRGWIEADWIRVTKN
;
A
#
# COMPACT_ATOMS: atom_id res chain seq x y z
N MET A 1 -31.19 -45.11 -36.45
CA MET A 1 -30.72 -44.53 -35.17
C MET A 1 -29.23 -44.20 -35.32
N LYS A 2 -28.91 -42.89 -35.51
CA LYS A 2 -27.53 -42.40 -35.56
C LYS A 2 -27.21 -41.74 -34.25
N LYS A 3 -26.32 -42.31 -33.44
CA LYS A 3 -25.81 -41.74 -32.21
C LYS A 3 -24.84 -40.60 -32.57
N ARG A 4 -25.16 -39.35 -32.17
CA ARG A 4 -24.22 -38.21 -32.20
C ARG A 4 -23.42 -38.25 -30.91
N PHE A 5 -22.10 -38.42 -31.04
CA PHE A 5 -21.18 -38.14 -29.94
C PHE A 5 -20.92 -36.63 -29.90
N LEU A 6 -21.30 -35.99 -28.80
CA LEU A 6 -20.83 -34.65 -28.46
C LEU A 6 -19.45 -34.79 -27.81
N THR A 7 -18.45 -34.33 -28.50
CA THR A 7 -17.10 -34.15 -27.94
C THR A 7 -17.09 -32.80 -27.20
N ALA A 8 -17.05 -32.83 -25.88
CA ALA A 8 -16.82 -31.63 -25.08
C ALA A 8 -15.34 -31.27 -25.21
N ALA A 9 -15.04 -30.19 -25.92
CA ALA A 9 -13.72 -29.58 -25.91
C ALA A 9 -13.54 -28.82 -24.60
N ALA A 10 -12.76 -29.36 -23.68
CA ALA A 10 -12.29 -28.63 -22.50
C ALA A 10 -11.31 -27.55 -22.98
N LEU A 11 -11.69 -26.29 -22.92
CA LEU A 11 -10.81 -25.16 -23.07
C LEU A 11 -9.86 -25.14 -21.87
N LEU A 12 -8.66 -25.66 -22.05
CA LEU A 12 -7.51 -25.41 -21.20
C LEU A 12 -7.11 -23.94 -21.41
N LEU A 13 -7.58 -23.06 -20.54
CA LEU A 13 -6.98 -21.74 -20.38
C LEU A 13 -5.54 -21.96 -19.91
N PRO A 14 -4.52 -21.45 -20.63
CA PRO A 14 -3.16 -21.49 -20.13
C PRO A 14 -3.13 -20.68 -18.83
N LEU A 15 -2.72 -21.31 -17.71
CA LEU A 15 -2.21 -20.57 -16.56
C LEU A 15 -1.02 -19.77 -17.09
N MET A 16 -1.23 -18.49 -17.37
CA MET A 16 -0.13 -17.57 -17.57
C MET A 16 0.64 -17.50 -16.26
N ALA A 17 1.76 -18.19 -16.18
CA ALA A 17 2.75 -17.93 -15.14
C ALA A 17 3.04 -16.43 -15.21
N GLN A 18 2.75 -15.70 -14.15
CA GLN A 18 3.03 -14.27 -14.06
C GLN A 18 4.55 -14.14 -14.25
N ALA A 19 4.97 -13.45 -15.29
CA ALA A 19 6.39 -13.22 -15.55
C ALA A 19 6.97 -12.47 -14.37
N GLN A 20 8.14 -12.90 -13.88
CA GLN A 20 8.92 -12.19 -12.89
C GLN A 20 9.07 -10.73 -13.27
N TYR A 21 8.82 -9.84 -12.32
CA TYR A 21 9.08 -8.43 -12.49
C TYR A 21 10.35 -8.03 -11.73
N VAL A 22 11.32 -7.49 -12.43
CA VAL A 22 12.53 -6.92 -11.85
C VAL A 22 12.52 -5.42 -12.06
N SER A 23 12.49 -4.67 -10.97
CA SER A 23 12.49 -3.22 -11.00
C SER A 23 13.75 -2.67 -11.63
N GLN A 24 13.59 -1.63 -12.45
CA GLN A 24 14.72 -0.89 -13.02
C GLN A 24 15.26 0.19 -12.08
N VAL A 25 14.49 0.57 -11.05
CA VAL A 25 14.83 1.69 -10.16
C VAL A 25 15.32 1.25 -8.79
N TRP A 26 14.83 0.12 -8.29
CA TRP A 26 15.27 -0.43 -7.02
C TRP A 26 15.20 -1.96 -7.00
N CYS A 27 16.34 -2.60 -6.78
CA CYS A 27 16.43 -4.04 -6.55
C CYS A 27 17.30 -4.27 -5.29
N PRO A 28 16.75 -4.86 -4.21
CA PRO A 28 17.49 -5.06 -2.97
C PRO A 28 18.51 -6.19 -3.03
N ASP A 29 18.32 -7.17 -3.92
CA ASP A 29 19.20 -8.33 -4.09
C ASP A 29 20.43 -7.95 -4.91
N ASN A 30 21.62 -8.00 -4.30
CA ASN A 30 22.86 -7.61 -4.95
C ASN A 30 23.42 -8.68 -5.92
N GLY A 31 22.83 -9.89 -5.94
CA GLY A 31 23.26 -11.00 -6.81
C GLY A 31 24.53 -11.73 -6.33
N ASP A 32 25.12 -11.33 -5.23
CA ASP A 32 26.37 -11.88 -4.66
C ASP A 32 26.16 -12.63 -3.32
N GLY A 33 24.89 -12.90 -2.97
CA GLY A 33 24.51 -13.51 -1.70
C GLY A 33 24.26 -12.48 -0.58
N THR A 34 24.29 -11.20 -0.90
CA THR A 34 23.93 -10.10 0.01
C THR A 34 22.69 -9.37 -0.47
N TYR A 35 22.09 -8.58 0.43
CA TYR A 35 21.01 -7.64 0.09
C TYR A 35 21.32 -6.26 0.67
N THR A 36 20.66 -5.24 0.11
CA THR A 36 20.73 -3.86 0.58
C THR A 36 19.34 -3.37 0.96
N ASN A 37 19.20 -2.86 2.17
CA ASN A 37 17.97 -2.25 2.68
C ASN A 37 17.70 -0.86 2.04
N PRO A 38 16.42 -0.50 1.85
CA PRO A 38 15.21 -1.26 2.19
C PRO A 38 14.97 -2.44 1.24
N VAL A 39 14.45 -3.55 1.75
CA VAL A 39 14.07 -4.71 0.88
C VAL A 39 12.84 -4.39 0.01
N ILE A 40 12.03 -3.40 0.41
CA ILE A 40 11.00 -2.80 -0.44
C ILE A 40 11.11 -1.27 -0.29
N ASN A 41 11.56 -0.59 -1.35
CA ASN A 41 11.71 0.87 -1.34
C ASN A 41 10.42 1.57 -1.81
N ALA A 42 9.30 1.20 -1.19
CA ALA A 42 7.98 1.74 -1.42
C ALA A 42 7.18 1.72 -0.11
N ASP A 43 6.12 2.52 -0.04
CA ASP A 43 5.28 2.70 1.14
C ASP A 43 4.44 1.45 1.47
N TYR A 44 5.01 0.55 2.28
CA TYR A 44 4.29 -0.57 2.91
C TYR A 44 4.36 -0.41 4.43
N SER A 45 3.60 0.57 4.92
CA SER A 45 3.53 0.96 6.32
C SER A 45 3.12 -0.19 7.23
N ASP A 46 3.74 -0.26 8.41
CA ASP A 46 3.36 -1.20 9.46
C ASP A 46 3.37 -2.67 9.01
N PRO A 47 4.46 -3.13 8.35
CA PRO A 47 4.49 -4.46 7.77
C PRO A 47 4.39 -5.54 8.85
N ASP A 48 3.61 -6.59 8.58
CA ASP A 48 3.64 -7.83 9.36
C ASP A 48 3.80 -9.02 8.43
N VAL A 49 4.48 -10.05 8.91
CA VAL A 49 4.90 -11.19 8.11
C VAL A 49 4.65 -12.51 8.86
N CYS A 50 4.27 -13.54 8.12
CA CYS A 50 4.20 -14.90 8.65
C CYS A 50 4.88 -15.91 7.73
N VAL A 51 5.28 -17.05 8.32
CA VAL A 51 5.69 -18.23 7.58
C VAL A 51 4.44 -18.94 7.07
N GLY A 52 4.43 -19.33 5.79
CA GLY A 52 3.32 -20.04 5.18
C GLY A 52 3.30 -21.54 5.48
N ALA A 53 2.29 -22.21 4.96
CA ALA A 53 2.06 -23.65 5.13
C ALA A 53 3.26 -24.51 4.69
N SER A 54 3.98 -24.11 3.65
CA SER A 54 5.15 -24.82 3.13
C SER A 54 6.41 -24.62 3.95
N SER A 55 6.42 -23.72 4.93
CA SER A 55 7.60 -23.24 5.66
C SER A 55 8.72 -22.64 4.79
N GLU A 56 8.54 -22.56 3.49
CA GLU A 56 9.42 -21.92 2.51
C GLU A 56 8.82 -20.65 1.92
N ASP A 57 7.56 -20.41 2.20
CA ASP A 57 6.82 -19.24 1.76
C ASP A 57 6.67 -18.24 2.91
N TYR A 58 6.91 -16.99 2.61
CA TYR A 58 6.68 -15.87 3.52
C TYR A 58 5.62 -14.97 2.92
N TYR A 59 4.64 -14.60 3.73
CA TYR A 59 3.58 -13.71 3.35
C TYR A 59 3.58 -12.46 4.22
N MET A 60 3.54 -11.30 3.59
CA MET A 60 3.52 -10.00 4.26
C MET A 60 2.25 -9.24 3.88
N THR A 61 1.71 -8.51 4.85
CA THR A 61 0.67 -7.50 4.65
C THR A 61 1.11 -6.16 5.25
N ALA A 62 0.42 -5.08 4.92
CA ALA A 62 0.72 -3.73 5.38
C ALA A 62 -0.55 -2.87 5.44
N SER A 63 -0.47 -1.73 6.13
CA SER A 63 -1.53 -0.72 6.15
C SER A 63 -1.87 -0.27 4.73
N SER A 64 -3.16 -0.12 4.45
CA SER A 64 -3.67 0.42 3.18
C SER A 64 -4.60 1.61 3.38
N PHE A 65 -4.97 1.89 4.61
CA PHE A 65 -5.90 2.97 4.97
C PHE A 65 -7.20 2.90 4.15
N GLN A 66 -7.63 4.01 3.53
CA GLN A 66 -8.82 4.07 2.69
C GLN A 66 -8.61 3.54 1.25
N CYS A 67 -7.36 3.24 0.86
CA CYS A 67 -7.05 2.87 -0.53
C CYS A 67 -7.55 1.47 -0.89
N THR A 68 -8.11 1.30 -2.08
CA THR A 68 -8.62 0.02 -2.58
C THR A 68 -8.01 -0.38 -3.92
N PRO A 69 -7.73 -1.68 -4.11
CA PRO A 69 -7.91 -2.78 -3.17
C PRO A 69 -7.06 -2.60 -1.91
N GLY A 70 -7.54 -3.11 -0.76
CA GLY A 70 -6.91 -2.97 0.55
C GLY A 70 -6.27 -4.27 1.04
N LEU A 71 -5.42 -4.18 2.10
CA LEU A 71 -4.66 -5.30 2.64
C LEU A 71 -3.82 -6.01 1.56
N PRO A 72 -2.73 -5.39 1.08
CA PRO A 72 -1.85 -6.02 0.10
C PRO A 72 -1.27 -7.32 0.66
N ILE A 73 -1.23 -8.35 -0.16
CA ILE A 73 -0.58 -9.63 0.13
C ILE A 73 0.67 -9.73 -0.74
N LEU A 74 1.82 -9.66 -0.08
CA LEU A 74 3.10 -9.86 -0.72
C LEU A 74 3.64 -11.25 -0.36
N HIS A 75 4.35 -11.85 -1.30
CA HIS A 75 4.95 -13.17 -1.18
C HIS A 75 6.45 -13.11 -1.43
N SER A 76 7.20 -13.90 -0.69
CA SER A 76 8.65 -14.09 -0.86
C SER A 76 9.06 -15.51 -0.52
N LYS A 77 10.15 -15.98 -1.14
CA LYS A 77 10.83 -17.25 -0.81
C LYS A 77 12.09 -17.03 0.04
N ASP A 78 12.54 -15.77 0.21
CA ASP A 78 13.83 -15.47 0.84
C ASP A 78 13.80 -14.18 1.70
N LEU A 79 12.65 -13.57 1.92
CA LEU A 79 12.45 -12.32 2.67
C LEU A 79 13.10 -11.06 2.03
N VAL A 80 13.77 -11.20 0.90
CA VAL A 80 14.45 -10.12 0.16
C VAL A 80 13.71 -9.78 -1.13
N ASN A 81 13.34 -10.79 -1.90
CA ASN A 81 12.64 -10.67 -3.16
C ASN A 81 11.13 -10.83 -2.94
N TRP A 82 10.38 -9.75 -3.12
CA TRP A 82 8.94 -9.68 -2.84
C TRP A 82 8.12 -9.38 -4.09
N GLU A 83 6.96 -10.01 -4.20
CA GLU A 83 5.97 -9.72 -5.23
C GLU A 83 4.58 -9.48 -4.61
N ILE A 84 3.78 -8.64 -5.22
CA ILE A 84 2.36 -8.49 -4.85
C ILE A 84 1.58 -9.60 -5.52
N ILE A 85 1.07 -10.56 -4.75
CA ILE A 85 0.30 -11.68 -5.31
C ILE A 85 -1.20 -11.42 -5.28
N ASN A 86 -1.69 -10.62 -4.32
CA ASN A 86 -3.12 -10.39 -4.12
C ASN A 86 -3.39 -9.18 -3.22
N TYR A 87 -4.67 -8.92 -2.99
CA TYR A 87 -5.22 -8.08 -1.94
C TYR A 87 -6.32 -8.85 -1.22
N ALA A 88 -6.36 -8.76 0.11
CA ALA A 88 -7.39 -9.45 0.88
C ALA A 88 -8.77 -8.76 0.81
N LEU A 89 -8.79 -7.47 0.47
CA LEU A 89 -10.01 -6.67 0.31
C LEU A 89 -10.09 -6.10 -1.11
N GLY A 90 -11.13 -6.43 -1.87
CA GLY A 90 -11.43 -5.75 -3.14
C GLY A 90 -11.87 -4.30 -2.88
N ASN A 91 -13.03 -4.14 -2.29
CA ASN A 91 -13.46 -2.90 -1.63
C ASN A 91 -13.36 -3.07 -0.11
N LEU A 92 -13.18 -1.97 0.62
CA LEU A 92 -13.19 -2.00 2.08
C LEU A 92 -14.61 -2.33 2.56
N TYR A 93 -14.68 -3.26 3.53
CA TYR A 93 -15.91 -3.62 4.25
C TYR A 93 -17.02 -4.21 3.39
N GLU A 94 -16.69 -5.02 2.38
CA GLU A 94 -17.69 -5.84 1.67
C GLU A 94 -18.51 -6.66 2.67
N GLY A 95 -19.84 -6.63 2.52
CA GLY A 95 -20.78 -7.24 3.46
C GLY A 95 -21.21 -6.33 4.62
N HIS A 96 -20.72 -5.08 4.69
CA HIS A 96 -21.11 -4.05 5.66
C HIS A 96 -21.58 -2.79 4.93
N ASP A 97 -22.84 -2.75 4.50
CA ASP A 97 -23.37 -1.73 3.57
C ASP A 97 -23.11 -0.28 3.97
N GLU A 98 -23.25 0.06 5.26
CA GLU A 98 -23.01 1.42 5.76
C GLU A 98 -21.53 1.82 5.64
N LEU A 99 -20.62 0.89 5.96
CA LEU A 99 -19.17 1.13 5.85
C LEU A 99 -18.72 1.13 4.39
N LEU A 100 -19.25 0.21 3.59
CA LEU A 100 -18.99 0.18 2.15
C LEU A 100 -19.34 1.51 1.50
N LYS A 101 -20.52 2.09 1.85
CA LYS A 101 -20.96 3.40 1.40
C LYS A 101 -20.08 4.53 1.97
N HIS A 102 -19.68 4.46 3.24
CA HIS A 102 -18.81 5.46 3.86
C HIS A 102 -17.49 5.61 3.10
N PHE A 103 -16.88 4.50 2.73
CA PHE A 103 -15.61 4.47 1.98
C PHE A 103 -15.77 4.60 0.46
N SER A 104 -16.96 4.89 -0.06
CA SER A 104 -17.15 5.25 -1.48
C SER A 104 -16.61 6.64 -1.83
N THR A 105 -16.26 7.43 -0.80
CA THR A 105 -15.55 8.70 -0.90
C THR A 105 -14.24 8.61 -0.12
N PRO A 106 -13.22 9.42 -0.45
CA PRO A 106 -11.93 9.37 0.24
C PRO A 106 -12.06 9.67 1.74
N GLN A 107 -11.67 8.71 2.57
CA GLN A 107 -11.64 8.82 4.03
C GLN A 107 -10.19 8.83 4.50
N HIS A 108 -9.46 9.88 4.14
CA HIS A 108 -8.01 9.97 4.35
C HIS A 108 -7.57 9.69 5.78
N GLY A 109 -6.72 8.69 5.94
CA GLY A 109 -6.19 8.27 7.23
C GLY A 109 -7.18 7.47 8.09
N ALA A 110 -8.29 6.98 7.52
CA ALA A 110 -9.20 5.99 8.11
C ALA A 110 -9.05 4.63 7.42
N GLY A 111 -9.79 3.61 7.83
CA GLY A 111 -9.83 2.29 7.22
C GLY A 111 -8.82 1.32 7.83
N VAL A 112 -7.97 0.72 7.02
CA VAL A 112 -7.07 -0.37 7.44
C VAL A 112 -5.79 0.17 8.06
N TRP A 113 -5.67 0.06 9.38
CA TRP A 113 -4.47 0.44 10.14
C TRP A 113 -3.72 -0.78 10.64
N ALA A 114 -2.38 -0.77 10.50
CA ALA A 114 -1.40 -1.70 11.06
C ALA A 114 -1.91 -3.14 11.23
N PRO A 115 -2.14 -3.87 10.14
CA PRO A 115 -2.66 -5.22 10.19
C PRO A 115 -1.63 -6.20 10.76
N SER A 116 -2.12 -7.35 11.20
CA SER A 116 -1.28 -8.52 11.48
C SER A 116 -1.72 -9.71 10.63
N ILE A 117 -0.75 -10.50 10.17
CA ILE A 117 -1.00 -11.74 9.42
C ILE A 117 -0.49 -12.95 10.20
N ARG A 118 -1.30 -14.00 10.31
CA ARG A 118 -0.93 -15.26 10.98
C ARG A 118 -1.40 -16.46 10.19
N TYR A 119 -0.60 -17.52 10.19
CA TYR A 119 -1.01 -18.84 9.71
C TYR A 119 -1.33 -19.73 10.91
N HIS A 120 -2.56 -20.25 10.94
CA HIS A 120 -3.01 -21.11 12.03
C HIS A 120 -4.00 -22.17 11.49
N ASN A 121 -3.79 -23.44 11.86
CA ASN A 121 -4.67 -24.57 11.52
C ASN A 121 -5.08 -24.65 10.04
N GLY A 122 -4.14 -24.38 9.11
CA GLY A 122 -4.39 -24.48 7.66
C GLY A 122 -5.05 -23.26 7.04
N GLU A 123 -5.22 -22.18 7.78
CA GLU A 123 -5.79 -20.93 7.29
C GLU A 123 -4.87 -19.75 7.62
N TYR A 124 -4.90 -18.72 6.78
CA TYR A 124 -4.26 -17.42 7.01
C TYR A 124 -5.31 -16.46 7.53
N TYR A 125 -4.96 -15.73 8.57
CA TYR A 125 -5.80 -14.73 9.23
C TYR A 125 -5.11 -13.37 9.14
N ILE A 126 -5.87 -12.33 8.79
CA ILE A 126 -5.43 -10.94 8.92
C ILE A 126 -6.40 -10.23 9.85
N TYR A 127 -5.85 -9.57 10.88
CA TYR A 127 -6.60 -8.69 11.78
C TYR A 127 -6.11 -7.26 11.59
N TRP A 128 -7.01 -6.31 11.69
CA TRP A 128 -6.66 -4.90 11.74
C TRP A 128 -7.59 -4.13 12.67
N GLY A 129 -7.08 -3.02 13.23
CA GLY A 129 -7.88 -2.03 13.94
C GLY A 129 -8.33 -0.96 12.96
N ASP A 130 -9.63 -0.73 12.86
CA ASP A 130 -10.17 0.51 12.35
C ASP A 130 -10.49 1.38 13.56
N PRO A 131 -9.78 2.52 13.74
CA PRO A 131 -9.93 3.31 14.97
C PRO A 131 -11.32 3.91 15.16
N ASP A 132 -12.13 3.97 14.10
CA ASP A 132 -13.48 4.54 14.13
C ASP A 132 -14.56 3.48 14.36
N PHE A 133 -14.33 2.21 13.95
CA PHE A 133 -15.37 1.17 13.93
C PHE A 133 -15.05 -0.07 14.77
N GLY A 134 -13.77 -0.41 14.97
CA GLY A 134 -13.39 -1.54 15.81
C GLY A 134 -12.32 -2.43 15.21
N VAL A 135 -12.29 -3.69 15.65
CA VAL A 135 -11.35 -4.71 15.15
C VAL A 135 -12.04 -5.60 14.14
N PHE A 136 -11.43 -5.73 12.98
CA PHE A 136 -11.90 -6.58 11.89
C PHE A 136 -10.92 -7.71 11.60
N MET A 137 -11.42 -8.77 10.98
CA MET A 137 -10.66 -9.94 10.58
C MET A 137 -11.16 -10.46 9.23
N VAL A 138 -10.23 -10.93 8.41
CA VAL A 138 -10.47 -11.75 7.22
C VAL A 138 -9.61 -13.00 7.28
N LYS A 139 -10.02 -14.07 6.58
CA LYS A 139 -9.22 -15.29 6.50
C LYS A 139 -9.35 -15.98 5.15
N THR A 140 -8.39 -16.85 4.84
CA THR A 140 -8.37 -17.69 3.65
C THR A 140 -7.49 -18.93 3.85
N LYS A 141 -7.69 -19.94 3.02
CA LYS A 141 -6.77 -21.10 2.91
C LYS A 141 -5.66 -20.85 1.86
N ASP A 142 -5.90 -19.94 0.94
CA ASP A 142 -4.98 -19.60 -0.14
C ASP A 142 -4.78 -18.08 -0.22
N PRO A 143 -3.60 -17.55 0.18
CA PRO A 143 -3.33 -16.11 0.13
C PRO A 143 -3.41 -15.48 -1.27
N ALA A 144 -3.16 -16.28 -2.32
CA ALA A 144 -3.30 -15.83 -3.70
C ALA A 144 -4.74 -15.91 -4.23
N GLY A 145 -5.62 -16.62 -3.52
CA GLY A 145 -7.01 -16.84 -3.87
C GLY A 145 -7.96 -15.81 -3.24
N LYS A 146 -9.21 -16.21 -3.12
CA LYS A 146 -10.26 -15.38 -2.51
C LYS A 146 -10.12 -15.39 -0.99
N TRP A 147 -10.23 -14.21 -0.38
CA TRP A 147 -10.38 -14.01 1.06
C TRP A 147 -11.87 -13.90 1.43
N ASP A 148 -12.20 -14.26 2.65
CA ASP A 148 -13.56 -14.09 3.18
C ASP A 148 -13.89 -12.61 3.34
N ASN A 149 -15.18 -12.27 3.42
CA ASN A 149 -15.59 -10.91 3.74
C ASN A 149 -15.17 -10.54 5.18
N PRO A 150 -14.92 -9.25 5.46
CA PRO A 150 -14.55 -8.78 6.79
C PRO A 150 -15.55 -9.17 7.87
N VAL A 151 -15.05 -9.65 9.00
CA VAL A 151 -15.82 -9.90 10.22
C VAL A 151 -15.40 -8.90 11.28
N CYS A 152 -16.37 -8.15 11.85
CA CYS A 152 -16.10 -7.30 12.99
C CYS A 152 -16.04 -8.16 14.27
N VAL A 153 -14.83 -8.39 14.79
CA VAL A 153 -14.61 -9.23 15.98
C VAL A 153 -14.74 -8.46 17.29
N ILE A 154 -14.53 -7.13 17.24
CA ILE A 154 -14.77 -6.21 18.37
C ILE A 154 -15.31 -4.91 17.81
N LYS A 155 -16.53 -4.55 18.20
CA LYS A 155 -17.11 -3.24 17.85
C LYS A 155 -16.70 -2.18 18.86
N GLY A 156 -16.29 -1.00 18.39
CA GLY A 156 -15.92 0.13 19.25
C GLY A 156 -14.94 1.07 18.59
N THR A 157 -14.55 2.12 19.29
CA THR A 157 -13.63 3.16 18.79
C THR A 157 -12.29 3.10 19.53
N GLY A 158 -11.21 3.51 18.84
CA GLY A 158 -9.88 3.64 19.42
C GLY A 158 -9.00 2.41 19.30
N TYR A 159 -9.50 1.26 18.85
CA TYR A 159 -8.69 0.05 18.65
C TYR A 159 -7.76 0.21 17.47
N ILE A 160 -6.46 -0.05 17.69
CA ILE A 160 -5.43 -0.07 16.64
C ILE A 160 -4.48 -1.24 16.83
N ASP A 161 -3.79 -1.65 15.77
CA ASP A 161 -2.59 -2.49 15.79
C ASP A 161 -2.84 -3.85 16.44
N THR A 162 -3.86 -4.54 16.01
CA THR A 162 -4.33 -5.77 16.67
C THR A 162 -3.57 -6.99 16.18
N THR A 163 -3.16 -7.87 17.12
CA THR A 163 -2.49 -9.13 16.78
C THR A 163 -3.01 -10.30 17.62
N PRO A 164 -3.52 -11.38 16.98
CA PRO A 164 -3.92 -12.58 17.67
C PRO A 164 -2.71 -13.47 18.00
N LEU A 165 -2.86 -14.26 19.04
CA LEU A 165 -1.98 -15.37 19.39
C LEU A 165 -2.84 -16.59 19.77
N TRP A 166 -2.74 -17.68 19.01
CA TRP A 166 -3.24 -18.98 19.40
C TRP A 166 -2.19 -19.68 20.25
N ASP A 167 -2.58 -20.06 21.47
CA ASP A 167 -1.70 -20.69 22.43
C ASP A 167 -1.75 -22.23 22.30
N ASP A 168 -0.75 -22.90 22.87
CA ASP A 168 -0.59 -24.36 22.84
C ASP A 168 -1.74 -25.09 23.57
N ASP A 169 -2.45 -24.40 24.48
CA ASP A 169 -3.61 -24.94 25.21
C ASP A 169 -4.94 -24.77 24.45
N GLY A 170 -4.90 -24.26 23.20
CA GLY A 170 -6.06 -24.05 22.36
C GLY A 170 -6.82 -22.74 22.60
N ARG A 171 -6.37 -21.91 23.55
CA ARG A 171 -6.92 -20.55 23.73
C ARG A 171 -6.35 -19.57 22.71
N CYS A 172 -7.11 -18.54 22.43
CA CYS A 172 -6.69 -17.43 21.58
C CYS A 172 -6.71 -16.13 22.39
N TYR A 173 -5.67 -15.34 22.23
CA TYR A 173 -5.55 -14.00 22.84
C TYR A 173 -5.36 -12.95 21.77
N LEU A 174 -5.82 -11.73 22.03
CA LEU A 174 -5.63 -10.57 21.16
C LEU A 174 -4.95 -9.45 21.95
N VAL A 175 -3.81 -8.96 21.46
CA VAL A 175 -3.19 -7.73 21.94
C VAL A 175 -3.59 -6.57 21.03
N ASN A 176 -3.78 -5.37 21.58
CA ASN A 176 -4.01 -4.16 20.79
C ASN A 176 -3.42 -2.92 21.46
N GLY A 177 -3.15 -1.89 20.64
CA GLY A 177 -2.89 -0.51 21.04
C GLY A 177 -4.15 0.35 21.00
N TRP A 178 -4.00 1.64 21.34
CA TRP A 178 -5.10 2.59 21.44
C TRP A 178 -4.76 3.93 20.76
N ALA A 179 -5.66 4.41 19.89
CA ALA A 179 -5.52 5.67 19.17
C ALA A 179 -5.99 6.86 20.03
N ASN A 180 -5.09 7.72 20.47
CA ASN A 180 -5.40 8.91 21.28
C ASN A 180 -6.49 9.81 20.66
N SER A 181 -6.51 9.92 19.35
CA SER A 181 -7.46 10.76 18.63
C SER A 181 -8.92 10.31 18.82
N ARG A 182 -9.17 9.04 19.15
CA ARG A 182 -10.49 8.44 19.35
C ARG A 182 -10.75 8.09 20.82
N SER A 183 -9.83 7.38 21.47
CA SER A 183 -9.97 6.89 22.85
C SER A 183 -9.64 7.96 23.91
N LYS A 184 -8.92 9.05 23.53
CA LYS A 184 -8.40 10.11 24.42
C LYS A 184 -7.29 9.65 25.36
N PHE A 185 -6.72 8.46 25.12
CA PHE A 185 -5.49 7.95 25.71
C PHE A 185 -4.69 7.17 24.68
N ALA A 186 -3.40 6.99 24.90
CA ALA A 186 -2.48 6.22 24.06
C ALA A 186 -1.36 5.64 24.91
N SER A 187 -0.39 4.99 24.27
CA SER A 187 0.78 4.39 24.90
C SER A 187 0.44 3.25 25.88
N VAL A 188 -0.73 2.63 25.71
CA VAL A 188 -1.23 1.54 26.54
C VAL A 188 -1.49 0.33 25.66
N LEU A 189 -1.01 -0.83 26.08
CA LEU A 189 -1.31 -2.11 25.43
C LEU A 189 -2.26 -2.93 26.29
N THR A 190 -3.28 -3.51 25.65
CA THR A 190 -4.23 -4.38 26.31
C THR A 190 -4.25 -5.76 25.67
N VAL A 191 -4.41 -6.80 26.49
CA VAL A 191 -4.62 -8.18 26.06
C VAL A 191 -5.98 -8.66 26.52
N ARG A 192 -6.68 -9.40 25.68
CA ARG A 192 -7.95 -10.07 26.03
C ARG A 192 -8.00 -11.47 25.43
N GLU A 193 -8.85 -12.30 25.99
CA GLU A 193 -9.14 -13.62 25.46
C GLU A 193 -10.17 -13.54 24.33
N MET A 194 -9.95 -14.34 23.31
CA MET A 194 -10.83 -14.51 22.15
C MET A 194 -11.43 -15.90 22.15
N SER A 195 -12.52 -16.11 21.41
CA SER A 195 -12.96 -17.47 21.07
C SER A 195 -11.84 -18.26 20.40
N ALA A 196 -11.77 -19.56 20.60
CA ALA A 196 -10.69 -20.42 20.09
C ALA A 196 -10.47 -20.31 18.57
N ASP A 197 -11.54 -20.01 17.82
CA ASP A 197 -11.49 -19.73 16.37
C ASP A 197 -11.06 -18.31 16.01
N GLY A 198 -10.80 -17.44 17.00
CA GLY A 198 -10.38 -16.06 16.82
C GLY A 198 -11.46 -15.09 16.33
N THR A 199 -12.70 -15.53 16.15
CA THR A 199 -13.74 -14.72 15.49
C THR A 199 -14.47 -13.75 16.41
N ARG A 200 -14.30 -13.85 17.73
CA ARG A 200 -15.05 -13.07 18.72
C ARG A 200 -14.28 -12.87 20.02
N ALA A 201 -14.30 -11.65 20.54
CA ALA A 201 -13.80 -11.38 21.90
C ALA A 201 -14.72 -12.03 22.96
N ILE A 202 -14.15 -12.69 23.96
CA ILE A 202 -14.88 -13.32 25.07
C ILE A 202 -14.45 -12.79 26.43
N GLY A 203 -13.21 -12.30 26.58
CA GLY A 203 -12.67 -11.74 27.80
C GLY A 203 -12.70 -10.23 27.84
N GLN A 204 -12.56 -9.66 29.05
CA GLN A 204 -12.33 -8.23 29.24
C GLN A 204 -10.88 -7.87 28.91
N PRO A 205 -10.59 -6.65 28.42
CA PRO A 205 -9.22 -6.21 28.19
C PRO A 205 -8.49 -6.00 29.53
N VAL A 206 -7.25 -6.46 29.58
CA VAL A 206 -6.34 -6.22 30.70
C VAL A 206 -5.17 -5.37 30.21
N ILE A 207 -4.85 -4.28 30.88
CA ILE A 207 -3.65 -3.48 30.59
C ILE A 207 -2.44 -4.34 30.96
N VAL A 208 -1.58 -4.59 29.98
CA VAL A 208 -0.35 -5.38 30.14
C VAL A 208 0.91 -4.52 30.09
N PHE A 209 0.80 -3.32 29.53
CA PHE A 209 1.88 -2.33 29.47
C PHE A 209 1.31 -0.91 29.41
N ASP A 210 1.95 0.01 30.14
CA ASP A 210 1.67 1.45 30.11
C ASP A 210 2.98 2.23 29.96
N GLY A 211 3.18 2.84 28.78
CA GLY A 211 4.35 3.65 28.46
C GLY A 211 4.22 5.13 28.84
N ASN A 212 3.06 5.55 29.38
CA ASN A 212 2.84 6.95 29.75
C ASN A 212 3.79 7.39 30.87
N GLY A 213 4.34 8.59 30.76
CA GLY A 213 5.29 9.12 31.74
C GLY A 213 6.68 8.50 31.70
N THR A 214 6.97 7.66 30.70
CA THR A 214 8.27 7.01 30.48
C THR A 214 8.85 7.35 29.11
N GLU A 215 10.08 6.88 28.81
CA GLU A 215 10.66 6.95 27.47
C GLU A 215 9.88 6.14 26.44
N ASN A 216 9.07 5.19 26.87
CA ASN A 216 8.26 4.29 26.02
C ASN A 216 6.92 4.93 25.62
N ARG A 217 6.78 6.24 25.68
CA ARG A 217 5.61 6.96 25.16
C ARG A 217 5.38 6.58 23.70
N THR A 218 4.13 6.72 23.22
CA THR A 218 3.72 6.27 21.88
C THR A 218 3.97 4.77 21.65
N CYS A 219 3.87 3.95 22.72
CA CYS A 219 3.89 2.51 22.59
C CYS A 219 2.62 2.05 21.87
N GLU A 220 2.78 1.45 20.72
CA GLU A 220 1.72 1.01 19.80
C GLU A 220 2.22 -0.21 18.99
N GLY A 221 1.56 -0.63 17.91
CA GLY A 221 2.06 -1.63 16.96
C GLY A 221 2.39 -3.01 17.55
N PRO A 222 1.71 -3.53 18.60
CA PRO A 222 2.15 -4.75 19.24
C PRO A 222 1.98 -5.96 18.33
N LYS A 223 3.02 -6.81 18.25
CA LYS A 223 2.97 -8.14 17.63
C LYS A 223 3.16 -9.19 18.71
N PHE A 224 2.26 -10.18 18.75
CA PHE A 224 2.18 -11.16 19.84
C PHE A 224 2.69 -12.52 19.38
N TYR A 225 3.64 -13.07 20.16
CA TYR A 225 4.30 -14.35 19.87
C TYR A 225 4.47 -15.20 21.13
N LYS A 226 4.74 -16.51 20.93
CA LYS A 226 5.18 -17.43 21.97
C LYS A 226 6.44 -18.14 21.53
N ARG A 227 7.48 -18.14 22.41
CA ARG A 227 8.75 -18.82 22.16
C ARG A 227 9.39 -19.23 23.47
N ASP A 228 9.87 -20.47 23.53
CA ASP A 228 10.63 -21.02 24.67
C ASP A 228 9.91 -20.87 26.03
N GLY A 229 8.57 -21.05 26.00
CA GLY A 229 7.71 -20.92 27.17
C GLY A 229 7.52 -19.49 27.69
N TRP A 230 7.83 -18.48 26.87
CA TRP A 230 7.56 -17.08 27.12
C TRP A 230 6.55 -16.53 26.13
N TYR A 231 5.67 -15.66 26.60
CA TYR A 231 4.86 -14.77 25.78
C TYR A 231 5.68 -13.53 25.46
N TRP A 232 5.73 -13.15 24.19
CA TRP A 232 6.49 -12.02 23.70
C TRP A 232 5.56 -11.01 23.03
N ILE A 233 5.68 -9.74 23.43
CA ILE A 233 5.09 -8.62 22.70
C ILE A 233 6.23 -7.80 22.12
N MET A 234 6.29 -7.69 20.79
CA MET A 234 7.22 -6.83 20.09
C MET A 234 6.46 -5.59 19.61
N CYS A 235 6.86 -4.40 20.05
CA CYS A 235 6.14 -3.17 19.75
C CYS A 235 7.08 -1.97 19.63
N PRO A 236 6.76 -0.97 18.79
CA PRO A 236 7.49 0.29 18.75
C PRO A 236 7.14 1.18 19.94
N ALA A 237 8.05 2.11 20.23
CA ALA A 237 7.82 3.25 21.12
C ALA A 237 8.67 4.44 20.67
N GLY A 238 8.46 5.64 21.22
CA GLY A 238 9.25 6.84 20.94
C GLY A 238 8.77 7.66 19.73
N GLY A 239 7.74 7.19 19.01
CA GLY A 239 7.13 7.86 17.84
C GLY A 239 7.81 7.54 16.50
N VAL A 240 7.08 7.72 15.40
CA VAL A 240 7.46 7.26 14.05
C VAL A 240 8.84 7.80 13.57
N PRO A 241 9.16 9.09 13.67
CA PRO A 241 10.44 9.59 13.13
C PRO A 241 11.67 9.25 13.98
N THR A 242 11.50 8.98 15.28
CA THR A 242 12.59 8.91 16.26
C THR A 242 12.51 7.68 17.17
N GLY A 243 11.56 6.78 16.90
CA GLY A 243 11.26 5.65 17.76
C GLY A 243 12.28 4.52 17.68
N PHE A 244 11.97 3.50 18.44
CA PHE A 244 12.75 2.29 18.60
C PHE A 244 11.82 1.09 18.79
N GLN A 245 12.36 -0.11 18.65
CA GLN A 245 11.65 -1.36 18.85
C GLN A 245 11.88 -1.89 20.26
N LEU A 246 10.78 -2.15 20.99
CA LEU A 246 10.78 -2.90 22.24
C LEU A 246 10.50 -4.38 21.99
N ALA A 247 11.09 -5.24 22.82
CA ALA A 247 10.60 -6.58 23.08
C ALA A 247 10.20 -6.66 24.54
N MET A 248 9.05 -7.26 24.80
CA MET A 248 8.52 -7.51 26.13
C MET A 248 8.30 -9.00 26.30
N ARG A 249 8.52 -9.57 27.50
CA ARG A 249 8.27 -10.98 27.77
C ARG A 249 7.63 -11.22 29.11
N SER A 250 6.80 -12.27 29.20
CA SER A 250 6.16 -12.74 30.43
C SER A 250 5.93 -14.24 30.40
N LYS A 251 5.70 -14.84 31.57
CA LYS A 251 5.24 -16.24 31.68
C LYS A 251 3.72 -16.40 31.58
N SER A 252 3.00 -15.30 31.52
CA SER A 252 1.55 -15.25 31.37
C SER A 252 1.18 -14.30 30.23
N PRO A 253 0.13 -14.59 29.43
CA PRO A 253 -0.32 -13.67 28.39
C PRO A 253 -0.80 -12.31 28.96
N TYR A 254 -1.15 -12.28 30.24
CA TYR A 254 -1.60 -11.08 30.94
C TYR A 254 -0.50 -10.37 31.74
N GLY A 255 0.75 -10.79 31.59
CA GLY A 255 1.87 -10.18 32.30
C GLY A 255 2.06 -10.70 33.73
N PRO A 256 2.84 -9.96 34.57
CA PRO A 256 3.56 -8.73 34.20
C PRO A 256 4.67 -8.97 33.18
N TYR A 257 4.91 -7.97 32.31
CA TYR A 257 5.94 -8.03 31.27
C TYR A 257 7.18 -7.24 31.69
N GLU A 258 8.35 -7.86 31.59
CA GLU A 258 9.63 -7.16 31.55
C GLU A 258 9.94 -6.75 30.10
N HIS A 259 10.69 -5.68 29.88
CA HIS A 259 10.93 -5.15 28.54
C HIS A 259 12.35 -4.67 28.30
N LYS A 260 12.73 -4.58 27.01
CA LYS A 260 14.04 -4.11 26.55
C LYS A 260 13.93 -3.44 25.19
N ILE A 261 14.74 -2.40 24.94
CA ILE A 261 14.98 -1.88 23.60
C ILE A 261 15.86 -2.89 22.86
N VAL A 262 15.43 -3.36 21.70
CA VAL A 262 16.09 -4.40 20.91
C VAL A 262 16.54 -3.93 19.52
N LEU A 263 16.04 -2.75 19.06
CA LEU A 263 16.48 -2.07 17.85
C LEU A 263 16.28 -0.57 18.02
N ALA A 264 17.29 0.21 17.73
CA ALA A 264 17.24 1.67 17.70
C ALA A 264 18.15 2.20 16.58
N GLN A 265 17.95 3.43 16.14
CA GLN A 265 18.73 4.04 15.05
C GLN A 265 20.24 3.94 15.26
N GLY A 266 20.72 4.17 16.48
CA GLY A 266 22.15 4.21 16.78
C GLY A 266 22.90 5.20 15.91
N LYS A 267 23.95 4.73 15.23
CA LYS A 267 24.79 5.54 14.33
C LYS A 267 24.39 5.44 12.86
N THR A 268 23.26 4.76 12.55
CA THR A 268 22.85 4.50 11.17
C THR A 268 21.99 5.65 10.62
N ALA A 269 21.80 5.65 9.29
CA ALA A 269 20.88 6.57 8.63
C ALA A 269 19.40 6.12 8.68
N VAL A 270 19.11 4.97 9.30
CA VAL A 270 17.74 4.43 9.41
C VAL A 270 17.10 5.02 10.65
N ASN A 271 16.38 6.14 10.47
CA ASN A 271 15.66 6.81 11.55
C ASN A 271 14.45 6.00 11.99
N GLY A 272 14.14 6.06 13.28
CA GLY A 272 12.95 5.46 13.86
C GLY A 272 12.69 4.01 13.43
N PRO A 273 13.68 3.07 13.50
CA PRO A 273 13.48 1.71 13.04
C PRO A 273 12.53 0.98 13.99
N HIS A 274 11.29 0.77 13.56
CA HIS A 274 10.29 0.17 14.43
C HIS A 274 9.09 -0.39 13.67
N GLN A 275 8.22 -1.05 14.40
CA GLN A 275 6.96 -1.66 13.98
C GLN A 275 7.10 -2.62 12.80
N GLY A 276 6.98 -3.90 13.08
CA GLY A 276 7.13 -4.93 12.06
C GLY A 276 6.87 -6.33 12.60
N GLY A 277 7.16 -7.32 11.77
CA GLY A 277 6.95 -8.73 12.05
C GLY A 277 8.25 -9.52 12.18
N TRP A 278 8.27 -10.43 13.15
CA TRP A 278 9.34 -11.41 13.33
C TRP A 278 8.95 -12.74 12.70
N VAL A 279 9.93 -13.38 12.05
CA VAL A 279 9.82 -14.74 11.53
C VAL A 279 11.00 -15.60 11.98
N HIS A 280 10.72 -16.87 12.30
CA HIS A 280 11.69 -17.93 12.44
C HIS A 280 11.65 -18.80 11.18
N THR A 281 12.77 -18.91 10.48
CA THR A 281 12.84 -19.67 9.22
C THR A 281 13.06 -21.16 9.48
N LYS A 282 12.69 -22.02 8.55
CA LYS A 282 12.98 -23.46 8.62
C LYS A 282 14.48 -23.79 8.69
N TYR A 283 15.34 -22.84 8.37
CA TYR A 283 16.79 -22.95 8.43
C TYR A 283 17.38 -22.57 9.80
N GLY A 284 16.53 -22.28 10.79
CA GLY A 284 16.93 -21.90 12.13
C GLY A 284 17.48 -20.49 12.25
N GLU A 285 17.13 -19.62 11.33
CA GLU A 285 17.46 -18.19 11.37
C GLU A 285 16.24 -17.37 11.76
N ASP A 286 16.48 -16.28 12.46
CA ASP A 286 15.46 -15.35 12.93
C ASP A 286 15.65 -14.00 12.23
N TRP A 287 14.55 -13.44 11.72
CA TRP A 287 14.55 -12.20 10.94
C TRP A 287 13.39 -11.30 11.37
N PHE A 288 13.59 -9.98 11.23
CA PHE A 288 12.60 -8.97 11.56
C PHE A 288 12.43 -7.99 10.38
N LEU A 289 11.21 -7.88 9.86
CA LEU A 289 10.84 -6.83 8.93
C LEU A 289 10.30 -5.65 9.73
N HIS A 290 10.73 -4.44 9.37
CA HIS A 290 10.21 -3.20 9.97
C HIS A 290 10.20 -2.09 8.95
N PHE A 291 9.58 -0.95 9.26
CA PHE A 291 9.64 0.19 8.38
C PHE A 291 10.63 1.27 8.86
N GLN A 292 11.02 2.13 7.91
CA GLN A 292 11.61 3.44 8.09
C GLN A 292 10.69 4.48 7.45
N ASP A 293 10.37 5.57 8.16
CA ASP A 293 9.64 6.71 7.58
C ASP A 293 10.60 7.58 6.76
N LYS A 294 10.31 7.70 5.46
CA LYS A 294 11.05 8.50 4.49
C LYS A 294 10.21 9.69 3.98
N GLU A 295 9.40 10.27 4.85
CA GLU A 295 8.61 11.47 4.55
C GLU A 295 7.73 11.29 3.29
N ALA A 296 7.97 12.09 2.24
CA ALA A 296 7.19 12.04 0.99
C ALA A 296 7.16 10.65 0.33
N TYR A 297 8.17 9.82 0.53
CA TYR A 297 8.22 8.46 -0.02
C TYR A 297 7.45 7.44 0.81
N GLY A 298 7.01 7.84 2.02
CA GLY A 298 6.29 6.98 2.95
C GLY A 298 7.19 6.03 3.72
N ARG A 299 6.64 4.90 4.15
CA ARG A 299 7.27 3.97 5.08
C ARG A 299 7.80 2.75 4.34
N VAL A 300 9.11 2.78 4.05
CA VAL A 300 9.82 1.72 3.31
C VAL A 300 10.21 0.56 4.23
N VAL A 301 10.26 -0.66 3.69
CA VAL A 301 10.45 -1.89 4.49
C VAL A 301 11.90 -2.33 4.52
N HIS A 302 12.42 -2.54 5.71
CA HIS A 302 13.76 -3.06 5.99
C HIS A 302 13.71 -4.48 6.53
N LEU A 303 14.78 -5.25 6.33
CA LEU A 303 14.98 -6.59 6.88
C LEU A 303 16.19 -6.59 7.80
N GLN A 304 16.03 -7.13 9.03
CA GLN A 304 17.10 -7.21 10.02
C GLN A 304 17.29 -8.65 10.48
N PRO A 305 18.55 -9.12 10.66
CA PRO A 305 18.80 -10.36 11.38
C PRO A 305 18.42 -10.20 12.86
N VAL A 306 18.05 -11.30 13.52
CA VAL A 306 17.72 -11.31 14.95
C VAL A 306 18.60 -12.32 15.70
N ASP A 307 19.25 -11.87 16.76
CA ASP A 307 20.09 -12.69 17.65
C ASP A 307 19.42 -12.90 19.01
N TRP A 308 19.13 -14.16 19.35
CA TRP A 308 18.54 -14.57 20.62
C TRP A 308 19.54 -15.03 21.67
N SER A 309 20.86 -14.98 21.41
CA SER A 309 21.91 -15.50 22.29
C SER A 309 21.89 -14.88 23.69
N SER A 310 21.41 -13.66 23.84
CA SER A 310 21.27 -12.98 25.15
C SER A 310 19.96 -13.32 25.87
N GLY A 311 19.10 -14.19 25.31
CA GLY A 311 17.74 -14.45 25.78
C GLY A 311 16.75 -13.34 25.47
N TRP A 312 17.15 -12.39 24.59
CA TRP A 312 16.33 -11.32 24.04
C TRP A 312 16.54 -11.22 22.52
N PRO A 313 15.52 -10.83 21.73
CA PRO A 313 15.62 -10.72 20.27
C PRO A 313 16.37 -9.44 19.87
N VAL A 314 17.68 -9.42 19.97
CA VAL A 314 18.49 -8.27 19.53
C VAL A 314 18.48 -8.22 18.00
N MET A 315 17.90 -7.17 17.44
CA MET A 315 17.71 -7.00 16.00
C MET A 315 18.86 -6.21 15.37
N GLY A 316 19.12 -6.46 14.08
CA GLY A 316 20.23 -5.86 13.36
C GLY A 316 21.59 -6.30 13.89
N GLN A 317 22.58 -5.44 13.85
CA GLN A 317 23.90 -5.68 14.46
C GLN A 317 23.98 -4.95 15.80
N LYS A 318 23.93 -5.71 16.91
CA LYS A 318 23.98 -5.17 18.28
C LYS A 318 22.86 -4.16 18.59
N GLY A 319 21.69 -4.34 18.00
CA GLY A 319 20.54 -3.46 18.18
C GLY A 319 20.52 -2.22 17.27
N GLU A 320 21.36 -2.17 16.25
CA GLU A 320 21.36 -1.12 15.22
C GLU A 320 21.03 -1.71 13.83
N PRO A 321 20.27 -1.00 12.98
CA PRO A 321 19.89 -1.49 11.65
C PRO A 321 21.09 -1.80 10.76
N VAL A 322 21.03 -2.91 9.98
CA VAL A 322 21.97 -3.17 8.89
C VAL A 322 21.49 -2.49 7.61
N ILE A 323 22.43 -1.98 6.81
CA ILE A 323 22.15 -1.44 5.47
C ILE A 323 22.39 -2.54 4.42
N THR A 324 23.56 -3.14 4.41
CA THR A 324 23.89 -4.30 3.56
C THR A 324 24.24 -5.47 4.44
N TYR A 325 23.66 -6.64 4.15
CA TYR A 325 23.90 -7.85 4.92
C TYR A 325 23.76 -9.09 4.05
N LYS A 326 24.22 -10.25 4.57
CA LYS A 326 24.03 -11.53 3.90
C LYS A 326 22.54 -11.88 3.85
N LYS A 327 22.10 -12.46 2.75
CA LYS A 327 20.71 -12.91 2.58
C LYS A 327 20.34 -14.01 3.57
N PRO A 328 19.05 -14.09 3.96
CA PRO A 328 18.54 -15.28 4.66
C PRO A 328 18.84 -16.55 3.86
N LYS A 329 19.09 -17.66 4.57
CA LYS A 329 19.18 -18.95 3.92
C LYS A 329 17.86 -19.30 3.23
N SER A 330 17.94 -19.70 1.99
CA SER A 330 16.80 -20.10 1.16
C SER A 330 17.23 -21.20 0.19
N ASP A 331 16.25 -21.89 -0.39
CA ASP A 331 16.51 -22.76 -1.53
C ASP A 331 16.74 -21.88 -2.78
N THR A 332 18.01 -21.66 -3.12
CA THR A 332 18.41 -20.78 -4.23
C THR A 332 17.85 -21.23 -5.59
N SER A 333 17.45 -22.50 -5.74
CA SER A 333 16.79 -22.98 -6.97
C SER A 333 15.35 -22.46 -7.10
N LYS A 334 14.75 -21.95 -6.02
CA LYS A 334 13.38 -21.43 -5.95
C LYS A 334 13.30 -19.94 -5.70
N SER A 335 14.40 -19.33 -5.24
CA SER A 335 14.48 -17.89 -5.03
C SER A 335 14.87 -17.23 -6.36
N THR A 336 14.00 -16.38 -6.85
CA THR A 336 14.18 -15.67 -8.11
C THR A 336 14.06 -14.16 -7.84
N LEU A 337 14.83 -13.35 -8.56
CA LEU A 337 14.73 -11.90 -8.51
C LEU A 337 13.28 -11.50 -8.78
N ASN A 338 12.65 -10.84 -7.84
CA ASN A 338 11.29 -10.33 -7.98
C ASN A 338 11.10 -9.07 -7.15
N ASN A 339 10.35 -8.11 -7.67
CA ASN A 339 10.06 -6.84 -7.02
C ASN A 339 8.58 -6.50 -7.23
N PRO A 340 7.96 -5.70 -6.35
CA PRO A 340 6.65 -5.12 -6.62
C PRO A 340 6.65 -4.40 -7.97
N GLN A 341 5.66 -4.71 -8.81
CA GLN A 341 5.54 -4.12 -10.13
C GLN A 341 5.32 -2.60 -10.04
N GLU A 342 5.88 -1.85 -11.00
CA GLU A 342 5.79 -0.38 -11.04
C GLU A 342 5.40 0.16 -12.42
N SER A 343 5.61 -0.63 -13.48
CA SER A 343 5.20 -0.30 -14.85
C SER A 343 4.00 -1.12 -15.28
N ASP A 344 3.18 -0.60 -16.19
CA ASP A 344 2.00 -1.31 -16.70
C ASP A 344 1.79 -0.98 -18.19
N GLU A 345 1.60 -2.02 -18.99
CA GLU A 345 1.28 -1.91 -20.42
C GLU A 345 -0.23 -1.99 -20.66
N PHE A 346 -1.04 -2.15 -19.63
CA PHE A 346 -2.51 -2.28 -19.66
C PHE A 346 -3.06 -3.32 -20.67
N ASN A 347 -2.24 -4.28 -21.06
CA ASN A 347 -2.60 -5.33 -22.05
C ASN A 347 -3.41 -6.49 -21.44
N ALA A 348 -3.55 -6.54 -20.12
CA ALA A 348 -4.32 -7.54 -19.42
C ALA A 348 -5.79 -7.10 -19.22
N PRO A 349 -6.73 -8.05 -19.07
CA PRO A 349 -8.14 -7.73 -18.78
C PRO A 349 -8.37 -7.18 -17.36
N VAL A 350 -7.32 -7.09 -16.57
CA VAL A 350 -7.30 -6.51 -15.22
C VAL A 350 -6.11 -5.58 -15.08
N VAL A 351 -6.26 -4.53 -14.30
CA VAL A 351 -5.15 -3.61 -13.99
C VAL A 351 -4.10 -4.31 -13.12
N GLY A 352 -2.83 -3.92 -13.24
CA GLY A 352 -1.74 -4.47 -12.44
C GLY A 352 -1.96 -4.29 -10.93
N LYS A 353 -1.39 -5.19 -10.13
CA LYS A 353 -1.59 -5.20 -8.67
C LYS A 353 -0.94 -4.03 -7.93
N GLN A 354 -0.07 -3.24 -8.56
CA GLN A 354 0.50 -2.02 -7.99
C GLN A 354 -0.52 -0.88 -7.85
N TRP A 355 -1.65 -0.97 -8.53
CA TRP A 355 -2.64 0.10 -8.58
C TRP A 355 -3.64 0.05 -7.43
N GLN A 356 -3.97 1.22 -6.92
CA GLN A 356 -5.02 1.41 -5.93
C GLN A 356 -5.84 2.66 -6.26
N TRP A 357 -7.14 2.57 -6.02
CA TRP A 357 -8.04 3.71 -6.05
C TRP A 357 -7.98 4.49 -4.73
N HIS A 358 -8.42 5.73 -4.78
CA HIS A 358 -8.39 6.64 -3.64
C HIS A 358 -9.57 6.45 -2.66
N ALA A 359 -10.53 5.61 -3.03
CA ALA A 359 -11.71 5.19 -2.28
C ALA A 359 -12.18 3.81 -2.77
N ASN A 360 -13.27 3.29 -2.25
CA ASN A 360 -13.88 2.07 -2.75
C ASN A 360 -14.17 2.21 -4.25
N TYR A 361 -13.74 1.20 -5.00
CA TYR A 361 -13.85 1.19 -6.46
C TYR A 361 -15.30 1.14 -6.94
N ASP A 362 -15.61 1.96 -7.93
CA ASP A 362 -16.82 1.92 -8.74
C ASP A 362 -16.40 1.78 -10.21
N GLU A 363 -17.02 0.87 -10.98
CA GLU A 363 -16.72 0.66 -12.40
C GLU A 363 -16.82 1.95 -13.24
N LYS A 364 -17.58 2.95 -12.78
CA LYS A 364 -17.65 4.27 -13.37
C LYS A 364 -16.38 5.11 -13.20
N PHE A 365 -15.40 4.67 -12.39
CA PHE A 365 -14.11 5.34 -12.30
C PHE A 365 -13.22 5.00 -13.49
N GLY A 366 -13.15 3.74 -13.87
CA GLY A 366 -12.36 3.31 -15.00
C GLY A 366 -12.34 1.79 -15.14
N VAL A 367 -12.10 1.33 -16.37
CA VAL A 367 -12.08 -0.08 -16.74
C VAL A 367 -11.04 -0.36 -17.83
N PRO A 368 -10.49 -1.58 -17.90
CA PRO A 368 -9.68 -1.99 -19.04
C PRO A 368 -10.51 -2.03 -20.31
N THR A 369 -9.88 -1.82 -21.46
CA THR A 369 -10.51 -1.92 -22.77
C THR A 369 -10.04 -3.18 -23.50
N ALA A 370 -10.82 -3.63 -24.48
CA ALA A 370 -10.41 -4.73 -25.35
C ALA A 370 -9.24 -4.38 -26.30
N PHE A 371 -8.79 -3.13 -26.28
CA PHE A 371 -7.73 -2.61 -27.16
C PHE A 371 -6.36 -2.52 -26.49
N GLY A 372 -6.22 -3.10 -25.29
CA GLY A 372 -4.98 -3.03 -24.52
C GLY A 372 -4.69 -1.64 -23.95
N THR A 373 -5.72 -0.94 -23.50
CA THR A 373 -5.63 0.36 -22.80
C THR A 373 -6.46 0.33 -21.53
N PHE A 374 -6.19 1.25 -20.62
CA PHE A 374 -7.04 1.48 -19.44
C PHE A 374 -7.76 2.82 -19.57
N ARG A 375 -9.10 2.80 -19.49
CA ARG A 375 -9.93 3.99 -19.59
C ARG A 375 -10.31 4.49 -18.21
N ILE A 376 -10.11 5.78 -17.93
CA ILE A 376 -10.52 6.46 -16.70
C ILE A 376 -11.47 7.59 -17.11
N TYR A 377 -12.71 7.54 -16.58
CA TYR A 377 -13.74 8.53 -16.85
C TYR A 377 -13.56 9.77 -15.98
N THR A 378 -13.93 10.94 -16.51
CA THR A 378 -13.94 12.18 -15.73
C THR A 378 -14.93 12.09 -14.57
N TYR A 379 -14.46 12.47 -13.37
CA TYR A 379 -15.29 12.56 -12.18
C TYR A 379 -15.92 13.95 -12.07
N LYS A 380 -17.22 14.01 -11.84
CA LYS A 380 -17.96 15.27 -11.70
C LYS A 380 -17.62 15.92 -10.37
N LEU A 381 -16.87 17.03 -10.43
CA LEU A 381 -16.53 17.82 -9.26
C LEU A 381 -17.78 18.56 -8.75
N SER A 382 -17.88 18.75 -7.43
CA SER A 382 -18.97 19.56 -6.85
C SER A 382 -18.84 21.03 -7.25
N GLU A 383 -19.93 21.78 -7.26
CA GLU A 383 -19.90 23.22 -7.58
C GLU A 383 -18.95 24.02 -6.68
N ASN A 384 -18.75 23.57 -5.44
CA ASN A 384 -17.89 24.22 -4.44
C ASN A 384 -16.52 23.54 -4.27
N TRP A 385 -16.10 22.71 -5.24
CA TRP A 385 -14.80 22.04 -5.16
C TRP A 385 -13.65 23.05 -5.06
N LYS A 386 -12.60 22.67 -4.34
CA LYS A 386 -11.42 23.51 -4.17
C LYS A 386 -10.14 22.85 -4.66
N ASN A 387 -10.07 21.55 -4.54
CA ASN A 387 -8.91 20.75 -4.88
C ASN A 387 -9.29 19.26 -5.02
N PHE A 388 -8.33 18.38 -5.26
CA PHE A 388 -8.57 16.96 -5.53
C PHE A 388 -8.61 16.07 -4.29
N TRP A 389 -8.57 16.63 -3.08
CA TRP A 389 -8.55 15.83 -1.85
C TRP A 389 -9.75 14.88 -1.75
N GLU A 390 -10.92 15.33 -2.17
CA GLU A 390 -12.17 14.56 -2.12
C GLU A 390 -12.48 13.76 -3.39
N VAL A 391 -11.54 13.67 -4.36
CA VAL A 391 -11.76 12.97 -5.63
C VAL A 391 -11.44 11.48 -5.50
N PRO A 392 -12.43 10.57 -5.68
CA PRO A 392 -12.25 9.15 -5.44
C PRO A 392 -11.59 8.39 -6.60
N ASN A 393 -11.77 8.82 -7.84
CA ASN A 393 -11.39 8.10 -9.06
C ASN A 393 -9.92 8.32 -9.48
N MET A 394 -9.04 8.62 -8.56
CA MET A 394 -7.60 8.63 -8.84
C MET A 394 -7.05 7.20 -8.79
N LEU A 395 -6.46 6.75 -9.90
CA LEU A 395 -5.77 5.46 -9.99
C LEU A 395 -4.29 5.69 -9.74
N LEU A 396 -3.83 5.30 -8.56
CA LEU A 396 -2.51 5.67 -8.05
C LEU A 396 -1.68 4.45 -7.66
N GLN A 397 -0.36 4.60 -7.71
CA GLN A 397 0.60 3.64 -7.17
C GLN A 397 1.65 4.32 -6.30
N LYS A 398 2.33 3.52 -5.46
CA LYS A 398 3.37 3.97 -4.53
C LYS A 398 4.62 4.40 -5.29
N THR A 399 5.36 5.37 -4.75
CA THR A 399 6.70 5.72 -5.26
C THR A 399 7.66 4.55 -5.07
N PRO A 400 8.39 4.09 -6.11
CA PRO A 400 9.17 2.85 -6.03
C PRO A 400 10.65 3.08 -5.66
N ALA A 401 11.09 4.32 -5.56
CA ALA A 401 12.48 4.70 -5.27
C ALA A 401 12.57 6.19 -4.95
N ASP A 402 13.77 6.63 -4.49
CA ASP A 402 14.05 8.06 -4.22
C ASP A 402 14.26 8.88 -5.51
N ARG A 403 14.64 8.20 -6.59
CA ARG A 403 14.89 8.78 -7.91
C ARG A 403 14.32 7.90 -9.00
N PHE A 404 13.40 8.43 -9.78
CA PHE A 404 12.77 7.71 -10.89
C PHE A 404 12.10 8.65 -11.86
N THR A 405 11.92 8.19 -13.10
CA THR A 405 11.13 8.85 -14.13
C THR A 405 9.91 8.00 -14.47
N VAL A 406 8.74 8.61 -14.49
CA VAL A 406 7.49 8.02 -14.97
C VAL A 406 7.15 8.63 -16.31
N THR A 407 6.90 7.81 -17.30
CA THR A 407 6.37 8.26 -18.60
C THR A 407 5.11 7.47 -18.93
N THR A 408 4.07 8.15 -19.36
CA THR A 408 2.85 7.51 -19.87
C THR A 408 2.57 7.95 -21.29
N LYS A 409 2.01 7.05 -22.07
CA LYS A 409 1.35 7.33 -23.35
C LYS A 409 -0.15 7.28 -23.11
N MET A 410 -0.86 8.33 -23.44
CA MET A 410 -2.29 8.41 -23.25
C MET A 410 -3.00 9.20 -24.35
N ARG A 411 -4.32 9.02 -24.44
CA ARG A 411 -5.24 9.85 -25.22
C ARG A 411 -6.26 10.49 -24.29
N PHE A 412 -6.70 11.69 -24.62
CA PHE A 412 -7.77 12.36 -23.90
C PHE A 412 -8.95 12.64 -24.82
N THR A 413 -10.12 12.13 -24.46
CA THR A 413 -11.38 12.40 -25.15
C THR A 413 -12.26 13.27 -24.26
N SER A 414 -12.58 14.46 -24.75
CA SER A 414 -13.44 15.40 -24.04
C SER A 414 -14.75 15.63 -24.83
N LYS A 415 -15.86 15.79 -24.10
CA LYS A 415 -17.17 16.09 -24.64
C LYS A 415 -17.68 17.48 -24.27
N ALA A 416 -17.03 18.12 -23.27
CA ALA A 416 -17.45 19.45 -22.80
C ALA A 416 -16.26 20.25 -22.25
N ASP A 417 -16.47 21.53 -22.08
CA ASP A 417 -15.53 22.43 -21.45
C ASP A 417 -15.27 22.06 -20.00
N GLY A 418 -14.06 22.33 -19.53
CA GLY A 418 -13.67 22.08 -18.15
C GLY A 418 -13.36 20.62 -17.84
N GLN A 419 -13.46 19.70 -18.81
CA GLN A 419 -12.98 18.32 -18.66
C GLN A 419 -11.47 18.27 -18.79
N PHE A 420 -10.82 17.47 -17.92
CA PHE A 420 -9.38 17.31 -17.93
C PHE A 420 -8.95 15.92 -17.45
N GLY A 421 -7.72 15.54 -17.80
CA GLY A 421 -7.11 14.31 -17.30
C GLY A 421 -5.63 14.24 -17.62
N GLY A 422 -4.89 13.47 -16.82
CA GLY A 422 -3.44 13.31 -16.95
C GLY A 422 -2.77 12.66 -15.76
N LEU A 423 -1.48 12.98 -15.57
CA LEU A 423 -0.64 12.47 -14.47
C LEU A 423 -0.74 13.36 -13.23
N ILE A 424 -0.72 12.74 -12.06
CA ILE A 424 -0.69 13.41 -10.76
C ILE A 424 0.37 12.77 -9.85
N MET A 425 1.00 13.60 -9.02
CA MET A 425 1.67 13.21 -7.79
C MET A 425 0.84 13.73 -6.63
N MET A 426 0.20 12.81 -5.88
CA MET A 426 -0.79 13.11 -4.84
C MET A 426 -0.22 12.90 -3.45
N GLY A 427 -0.35 13.90 -2.60
CA GLY A 427 -0.05 13.90 -1.17
C GLY A 427 -0.90 14.95 -0.46
N LEU A 428 -0.52 15.39 0.74
CA LEU A 428 -1.12 16.56 1.43
C LEU A 428 -0.98 17.84 0.58
N ASP A 429 0.13 17.89 -0.16
CA ASP A 429 0.34 18.79 -1.27
C ASP A 429 0.38 17.96 -2.55
N TYR A 430 -0.12 18.46 -3.67
CA TYR A 430 -0.06 17.73 -4.93
C TYR A 430 0.24 18.63 -6.12
N SER A 431 0.75 18.01 -7.20
CA SER A 431 0.85 18.62 -8.52
C SER A 431 0.46 17.63 -9.61
N ALA A 432 -0.28 18.09 -10.60
CA ALA A 432 -0.73 17.32 -11.74
C ALA A 432 -0.39 18.02 -13.04
N LEU A 433 -0.04 17.23 -14.06
CA LEU A 433 0.09 17.67 -15.44
C LEU A 433 -1.07 17.06 -16.24
N VAL A 434 -2.00 17.90 -16.69
CA VAL A 434 -3.23 17.45 -17.34
C VAL A 434 -3.43 18.11 -18.69
N VAL A 435 -4.16 17.42 -19.55
CA VAL A 435 -4.79 18.00 -20.74
C VAL A 435 -6.19 18.45 -20.36
N LYS A 436 -6.53 19.73 -20.58
CA LYS A 436 -7.81 20.34 -20.22
C LYS A 436 -8.44 20.95 -21.47
N ARG A 437 -9.73 20.71 -21.69
CA ARG A 437 -10.49 21.38 -22.73
C ARG A 437 -11.03 22.72 -22.26
N LEU A 438 -10.89 23.74 -23.10
CA LEU A 438 -11.46 25.05 -22.91
C LEU A 438 -11.95 25.60 -24.28
N GLY A 439 -13.26 25.63 -24.50
CA GLY A 439 -13.85 25.93 -25.82
C GLY A 439 -13.45 24.88 -26.87
N ASP A 440 -12.91 25.35 -27.98
CA ASP A 440 -12.40 24.50 -29.06
C ASP A 440 -10.89 24.17 -28.90
N GLU A 441 -10.27 24.63 -27.82
CA GLU A 441 -8.84 24.42 -27.55
C GLU A 441 -8.61 23.34 -26.49
N PHE A 442 -7.45 22.73 -26.60
CA PHE A 442 -6.89 21.86 -25.55
C PHE A 442 -5.64 22.52 -24.99
N GLN A 443 -5.58 22.59 -23.68
CA GLN A 443 -4.45 23.19 -22.96
C GLN A 443 -3.73 22.14 -22.15
N LEU A 444 -2.41 22.19 -22.16
CA LEU A 444 -1.59 21.51 -21.18
C LEU A 444 -1.50 22.39 -19.94
N VAL A 445 -1.94 21.89 -18.80
CA VAL A 445 -2.08 22.67 -17.58
C VAL A 445 -1.35 21.97 -16.43
N GLN A 446 -0.54 22.72 -15.68
CA GLN A 446 -0.08 22.29 -14.36
C GLN A 446 -1.10 22.77 -13.33
N MET A 447 -1.63 21.81 -12.57
CA MET A 447 -2.54 22.05 -11.46
C MET A 447 -1.82 21.74 -10.15
N THR A 448 -1.78 22.68 -9.20
CA THR A 448 -1.03 22.54 -7.96
C THR A 448 -1.86 23.00 -6.77
N CYS A 449 -1.82 22.23 -5.69
CA CYS A 449 -2.41 22.61 -4.43
C CYS A 449 -1.47 22.31 -3.27
N LYS A 450 -1.27 23.27 -2.37
CA LYS A 450 -0.60 23.10 -1.09
C LYS A 450 -1.63 23.06 0.02
N ALA A 451 -1.44 22.15 0.99
CA ALA A 451 -2.38 21.91 2.09
C ALA A 451 -3.80 21.60 1.59
N ALA A 452 -3.90 20.65 0.66
CA ALA A 452 -5.17 20.21 0.08
C ALA A 452 -6.11 19.66 1.18
N ASP A 453 -5.55 18.97 2.17
CA ASP A 453 -6.24 18.46 3.37
C ASP A 453 -6.88 19.56 4.24
N LYS A 454 -6.45 20.81 4.08
CA LYS A 454 -7.02 22.00 4.74
C LYS A 454 -8.04 22.75 3.87
N GLY A 455 -8.45 22.16 2.76
CA GLY A 455 -9.40 22.76 1.82
C GLY A 455 -8.88 24.04 1.14
N LYS A 456 -7.56 24.13 0.91
CA LYS A 456 -6.98 25.24 0.14
C LYS A 456 -7.35 25.12 -1.33
N GLN A 457 -7.49 26.28 -1.99
CA GLN A 457 -7.82 26.35 -3.40
C GLN A 457 -6.64 25.92 -4.27
N GLN A 458 -6.90 25.08 -5.26
CA GLN A 458 -5.97 24.72 -6.31
C GLN A 458 -5.62 25.92 -7.20
N SER A 459 -4.39 25.99 -7.65
CA SER A 459 -3.93 26.90 -8.72
C SER A 459 -3.76 26.15 -10.04
N GLU A 460 -3.96 26.85 -11.14
CA GLU A 460 -3.78 26.35 -12.51
C GLU A 460 -2.82 27.26 -13.28
N THR A 461 -1.88 26.66 -14.00
CA THR A 461 -0.95 27.36 -14.89
C THR A 461 -1.01 26.71 -16.27
N VAL A 462 -1.44 27.47 -17.28
CA VAL A 462 -1.42 27.02 -18.68
C VAL A 462 0.02 27.02 -19.17
N LEU A 463 0.49 25.89 -19.68
CA LEU A 463 1.86 25.67 -20.12
C LEU A 463 2.00 25.67 -21.64
N ALA A 464 0.99 25.16 -22.33
CA ALA A 464 0.96 25.11 -23.79
C ALA A 464 -0.48 24.97 -24.28
N THR A 465 -0.72 25.40 -25.50
CA THR A 465 -1.93 25.07 -26.25
C THR A 465 -1.62 23.92 -27.20
N LEU A 466 -2.44 22.87 -27.12
CA LEU A 466 -2.34 21.70 -27.97
C LEU A 466 -3.34 21.81 -29.11
N LYS A 467 -2.91 21.56 -30.33
CA LYS A 467 -3.83 21.56 -31.47
C LYS A 467 -4.71 20.31 -31.44
N PRO A 468 -6.03 20.45 -31.50
CA PRO A 468 -6.89 19.28 -31.65
C PRO A 468 -6.61 18.67 -33.03
N THR A 469 -6.54 17.35 -33.10
CA THR A 469 -6.51 16.64 -34.36
C THR A 469 -7.90 16.58 -34.99
N ALA A 470 -7.97 16.66 -36.29
CA ALA A 470 -9.19 16.40 -37.02
C ALA A 470 -9.65 14.97 -36.72
N ALA A 471 -10.83 14.83 -36.12
CA ALA A 471 -11.42 13.52 -35.90
C ALA A 471 -11.49 12.80 -37.25
N ASP A 472 -10.86 11.65 -37.34
CA ASP A 472 -11.10 10.75 -38.45
C ASP A 472 -12.61 10.43 -38.46
N LYS A 473 -13.35 11.00 -39.38
CA LYS A 473 -14.66 10.72 -39.97
C LYS A 473 -15.70 9.87 -39.22
N ILE A 474 -15.58 9.68 -37.94
CA ILE A 474 -16.58 9.07 -37.08
C ILE A 474 -17.18 10.17 -36.23
N ASP A 475 -18.49 10.26 -36.12
CA ASP A 475 -19.36 11.27 -35.50
C ASP A 475 -19.04 11.65 -34.03
N TYR A 476 -17.79 11.76 -33.63
CA TYR A 476 -17.39 12.18 -32.31
C TYR A 476 -16.99 13.66 -32.29
N LYS A 477 -17.50 14.40 -31.30
CA LYS A 477 -17.09 15.77 -31.02
C LYS A 477 -15.58 15.84 -30.79
N PRO A 478 -14.91 16.94 -31.15
CA PRO A 478 -13.48 17.05 -31.16
C PRO A 478 -12.87 16.73 -29.77
N GLY A 479 -12.06 15.67 -29.71
CA GLY A 479 -11.18 15.32 -28.62
C GLY A 479 -9.74 15.30 -29.12
N ILE A 480 -8.74 15.31 -28.26
CA ILE A 480 -7.39 14.94 -28.68
C ILE A 480 -7.41 13.41 -28.87
N HIS A 481 -7.42 12.98 -30.13
CA HIS A 481 -7.35 11.58 -30.51
C HIS A 481 -5.92 11.12 -30.77
N GLU A 482 -4.95 12.04 -30.78
CA GLU A 482 -3.55 11.71 -30.90
C GLU A 482 -2.93 11.33 -29.56
N ASP A 483 -1.92 10.48 -29.64
CA ASP A 483 -1.13 10.11 -28.49
C ASP A 483 -0.42 11.35 -27.92
N ILE A 484 -0.58 11.57 -26.62
CA ILE A 484 0.24 12.50 -25.86
C ILE A 484 1.05 11.71 -24.83
N TYR A 485 2.29 12.13 -24.64
CA TYR A 485 3.20 11.54 -23.68
C TYR A 485 3.43 12.54 -22.55
N LEU A 486 3.06 12.16 -21.35
CA LEU A 486 3.32 12.94 -20.15
C LEU A 486 4.42 12.25 -19.35
N ARG A 487 5.28 13.08 -18.76
CA ARG A 487 6.41 12.60 -17.95
C ARG A 487 6.47 13.37 -16.65
N LEU A 488 6.77 12.65 -15.57
CA LEU A 488 7.21 13.21 -14.31
C LEU A 488 8.56 12.58 -13.92
N THR A 489 9.47 13.40 -13.41
CA THR A 489 10.77 12.95 -12.92
C THR A 489 10.90 13.37 -11.47
N VAL A 490 11.21 12.39 -10.60
CA VAL A 490 11.39 12.58 -9.17
C VAL A 490 12.86 12.44 -8.82
N ALA A 491 13.38 13.39 -8.08
CA ALA A 491 14.70 13.32 -7.46
C ALA A 491 14.69 14.12 -6.15
N ASP A 492 15.15 13.49 -5.06
CA ASP A 492 15.28 14.14 -3.75
C ASP A 492 13.98 14.86 -3.30
N SER A 493 12.85 14.15 -3.43
CA SER A 493 11.48 14.62 -3.15
C SER A 493 11.02 15.82 -3.99
N LYS A 494 11.70 16.14 -5.07
CA LYS A 494 11.33 17.17 -6.04
C LYS A 494 10.81 16.55 -7.32
N LEU A 495 9.77 17.15 -7.87
CA LEU A 495 9.08 16.72 -9.07
C LEU A 495 9.23 17.74 -10.18
N HIS A 496 9.57 17.27 -11.38
CA HIS A 496 9.54 18.03 -12.63
C HIS A 496 8.64 17.35 -13.66
N PHE A 497 7.96 18.15 -14.46
CA PHE A 497 7.14 17.64 -15.56
C PHE A 497 7.78 17.91 -16.93
N ALA A 498 7.46 17.02 -17.87
CA ALA A 498 7.73 17.20 -19.28
C ALA A 498 6.61 16.56 -20.11
N TYR A 499 6.46 16.98 -21.35
CA TYR A 499 5.52 16.39 -22.29
C TYR A 499 6.13 16.19 -23.68
N SER A 500 5.50 15.33 -24.48
CA SER A 500 5.87 15.12 -25.87
C SER A 500 4.61 14.78 -26.70
N THR A 501 4.58 15.22 -27.94
CA THR A 501 3.54 14.86 -28.92
C THR A 501 3.96 13.71 -29.85
N ASN A 502 5.20 13.24 -29.75
CA ASN A 502 5.72 12.19 -30.63
C ASN A 502 6.46 11.05 -29.88
N GLY A 503 6.53 11.12 -28.55
CA GLY A 503 7.19 10.15 -27.69
C GLY A 503 8.72 10.10 -27.79
N LYS A 504 9.33 10.96 -28.62
CA LYS A 504 10.78 10.96 -28.86
C LYS A 504 11.46 12.17 -28.22
N LYS A 505 10.95 13.37 -28.46
CA LYS A 505 11.47 14.62 -27.92
C LYS A 505 10.54 15.13 -26.84
N PHE A 506 11.02 15.22 -25.62
CA PHE A 506 10.32 15.79 -24.49
C PHE A 506 10.70 17.25 -24.30
N THR A 507 9.71 18.06 -23.93
CA THR A 507 9.87 19.46 -23.55
C THR A 507 9.54 19.58 -22.07
N ASP A 508 10.51 20.04 -21.28
CA ASP A 508 10.29 20.36 -19.87
C ASP A 508 9.25 21.46 -19.73
N CYS A 509 8.39 21.36 -18.75
CA CYS A 509 7.28 22.28 -18.57
C CYS A 509 6.86 22.43 -17.12
N GLY A 510 6.24 23.58 -16.81
CA GLY A 510 5.78 23.89 -15.48
C GLY A 510 6.89 24.24 -14.49
N SER A 511 6.49 24.40 -13.24
CA SER A 511 7.39 24.70 -12.12
C SER A 511 7.75 23.43 -11.38
N GLU A 512 8.97 23.39 -10.83
CA GLU A 512 9.39 22.37 -9.86
C GLU A 512 8.41 22.32 -8.69
N PHE A 513 8.12 21.12 -8.23
CA PHE A 513 7.20 20.91 -7.12
C PHE A 513 7.86 20.06 -6.03
N GLN A 514 7.81 20.53 -4.77
CA GLN A 514 8.24 19.77 -3.61
C GLN A 514 7.14 18.79 -3.23
N MET A 515 7.44 17.49 -3.30
CA MET A 515 6.53 16.41 -2.88
C MET A 515 6.30 16.46 -1.37
N LYS A 516 5.14 15.98 -0.95
CA LYS A 516 4.77 15.80 0.44
C LYS A 516 4.01 14.49 0.61
N GLU A 517 4.17 13.88 1.77
CA GLU A 517 3.42 12.69 2.16
C GLU A 517 1.90 12.90 2.08
N GLY A 518 1.13 11.82 2.00
CA GLY A 518 -0.31 11.80 2.23
C GLY A 518 -0.65 11.67 3.71
N LYS A 519 -1.92 11.39 4.02
CA LYS A 519 -2.34 11.17 5.42
C LYS A 519 -1.97 9.75 5.84
N TRP A 520 -0.91 9.63 6.62
CA TRP A 520 -0.30 8.37 7.08
C TRP A 520 0.28 7.47 5.97
N ILE A 521 0.33 7.94 4.75
CA ILE A 521 0.89 7.23 3.58
C ILE A 521 1.91 8.11 2.88
N GLY A 522 2.79 7.51 2.07
CA GLY A 522 3.65 8.25 1.14
C GLY A 522 2.86 8.94 0.03
N ALA A 523 3.49 9.85 -0.67
CA ALA A 523 2.96 10.36 -1.92
C ALA A 523 2.78 9.22 -2.94
N LYS A 524 1.74 9.32 -3.74
CA LYS A 524 1.43 8.34 -4.80
C LYS A 524 1.35 9.04 -6.15
N PHE A 525 1.78 8.37 -7.19
CA PHE A 525 1.64 8.88 -8.56
C PHE A 525 0.68 8.02 -9.38
N GLY A 526 0.09 8.62 -10.39
CA GLY A 526 -0.80 7.92 -11.30
C GLY A 526 -1.69 8.87 -12.08
N PHE A 527 -2.93 8.48 -12.25
CA PHE A 527 -3.88 9.16 -13.13
C PHE A 527 -4.99 9.86 -12.37
N ILE A 528 -5.41 11.00 -12.91
CA ILE A 528 -6.62 11.72 -12.55
C ILE A 528 -7.39 12.07 -13.81
N ALA A 529 -8.72 11.99 -13.75
CA ALA A 529 -9.62 12.55 -14.75
C ALA A 529 -10.85 13.16 -14.05
N ALA A 530 -11.14 14.43 -14.30
CA ALA A 530 -12.26 15.11 -13.67
C ALA A 530 -12.88 16.18 -14.57
N GLU A 531 -14.03 16.70 -14.15
CA GLU A 531 -14.79 17.72 -14.90
C GLU A 531 -15.50 18.68 -13.95
N THR A 532 -15.57 19.94 -14.38
CA THR A 532 -16.29 21.00 -13.67
C THR A 532 -17.73 21.19 -14.18
N ASP A 533 -18.06 20.73 -15.39
CA ASP A 533 -19.43 20.75 -15.90
C ASP A 533 -20.19 19.49 -15.48
N THR A 534 -21.06 19.63 -14.49
CA THR A 534 -21.85 18.53 -13.95
C THR A 534 -22.99 18.05 -14.84
N LYS A 535 -23.31 18.77 -15.92
CA LYS A 535 -24.42 18.46 -16.86
C LYS A 535 -23.97 17.74 -18.11
N ALA A 536 -22.67 17.81 -18.42
CA ALA A 536 -22.14 17.19 -19.63
C ALA A 536 -22.00 15.66 -19.48
N ASP A 537 -21.94 14.99 -20.63
CA ASP A 537 -21.46 13.61 -20.69
C ASP A 537 -19.99 13.54 -20.29
N ARG A 538 -19.59 12.47 -19.60
CA ARG A 538 -18.21 12.29 -19.18
C ARG A 538 -17.24 12.19 -20.34
N GLY A 539 -16.12 12.88 -20.23
CA GLY A 539 -14.92 12.62 -20.98
C GLY A 539 -14.13 11.46 -20.36
N TRP A 540 -12.97 11.13 -20.93
CA TRP A 540 -12.07 10.09 -20.39
C TRP A 540 -10.64 10.26 -20.89
N ILE A 541 -9.72 9.70 -20.15
CA ILE A 541 -8.38 9.37 -20.65
C ILE A 541 -8.31 7.87 -20.97
N GLU A 542 -7.54 7.52 -21.98
CA GLU A 542 -7.11 6.14 -22.26
C GLU A 542 -5.59 6.08 -22.14
N ALA A 543 -5.14 5.40 -21.09
CA ALA A 543 -3.72 5.11 -20.89
C ALA A 543 -3.35 3.85 -21.69
N ASP A 544 -2.40 3.97 -22.60
CA ASP A 544 -1.84 2.86 -23.37
C ASP A 544 -0.80 2.09 -22.52
N TRP A 545 0.08 2.85 -21.87
CA TRP A 545 1.04 2.31 -20.93
C TRP A 545 1.56 3.39 -19.97
N ILE A 546 2.13 2.94 -18.87
CA ILE A 546 2.92 3.74 -17.96
C ILE A 546 4.21 2.98 -17.62
N ARG A 547 5.35 3.63 -17.74
CA ARG A 547 6.66 3.04 -17.53
C ARG A 547 7.47 3.84 -16.53
N VAL A 548 8.06 3.13 -15.58
CA VAL A 548 8.97 3.67 -14.58
C VAL A 548 10.39 3.25 -14.97
N THR A 549 11.29 4.22 -15.03
CA THR A 549 12.69 4.03 -15.44
C THR A 549 13.64 4.79 -14.52
N LYS A 550 14.91 4.44 -14.53
CA LYS A 550 15.97 5.25 -13.87
C LYS A 550 16.00 6.67 -14.46
N ASN A 551 16.37 7.63 -13.62
CA ASN A 551 16.64 9.02 -14.05
C ASN A 551 17.87 9.07 -14.94
#